data_915163c43c9902ad76217f789e7b0b42
#
_entry.id   915163c43c9902ad76217f789e7b0b42
#
_cell.length_a   1.000
_cell.length_b   1.000
_cell.length_c   1.000
_cell.angle_alpha   90.00
_cell.angle_beta   90.00
_cell.angle_gamma   90.00
#
_symmetry.space_group_name_H-M   'P 1'
#
loop_
_entity.id
_entity.type
_entity.pdbx_description
1 polymer ?
#
loop_
_entity_poly.entity_id
_entity_poly.type
_entity_poly.pdbx_seq_one_letter_code
_entity_poly.pdbx_strand_id
1 'polypeptide(L)'
;MTAHAKFGASNAKRRINCPGSLNAEAPFPNESSPYAELGTAAHEFGEFCLVNGHEDAFAFIGQEHNGHKVDDNMARAVQVYIDYIRDVAASEPSICRYEKRFSLDKLDPPMPMFGT
;
A
#
# COMPACT_ATOMS: atom_id res chain seq x y z
N MET A 1 -2.92 -9.88 3.48
CA MET A 1 -1.77 -9.04 3.86
C MET A 1 -0.70 -9.09 2.79
N THR A 2 -0.29 -7.96 2.30
CA THR A 2 0.74 -7.90 1.25
C THR A 2 2.11 -8.04 1.88
N ALA A 3 2.90 -9.03 1.46
CA ALA A 3 4.27 -9.17 1.94
C ALA A 3 5.14 -8.03 1.39
N HIS A 4 5.97 -7.47 2.26
CA HIS A 4 6.95 -6.45 1.88
C HIS A 4 8.32 -7.08 1.66
N ALA A 5 9.00 -6.67 0.60
CA ALA A 5 10.36 -7.10 0.35
C ALA A 5 11.33 -6.46 1.36
N LYS A 6 12.34 -7.20 1.77
CA LYS A 6 13.44 -6.64 2.58
C LYS A 6 14.21 -5.55 1.83
N PHE A 7 14.27 -5.67 0.51
CA PHE A 7 14.76 -4.67 -0.43
C PHE A 7 13.59 -4.09 -1.25
N GLY A 8 12.66 -3.44 -0.58
CA GLY A 8 11.53 -2.78 -1.24
C GLY A 8 11.71 -1.28 -1.33
N ALA A 9 10.88 -0.63 -2.13
CA ALA A 9 10.91 0.82 -2.31
C ALA A 9 10.73 1.58 -0.99
N SER A 10 9.88 1.09 -0.09
CA SER A 10 9.64 1.69 1.23
C SER A 10 10.86 1.66 2.16
N ASN A 11 11.80 0.74 1.93
CA ASN A 11 13.03 0.60 2.71
C ASN A 11 14.26 1.19 2.01
N ALA A 12 14.12 1.67 0.78
CA ALA A 12 15.24 2.07 -0.06
C ALA A 12 16.12 3.13 0.60
N LYS A 13 15.53 4.17 1.19
CA LYS A 13 16.27 5.24 1.87
C LYS A 13 17.16 4.69 2.98
N ARG A 14 16.63 3.79 3.82
CA ARG A 14 17.37 3.17 4.91
C ARG A 14 18.51 2.29 4.40
N ARG A 15 18.25 1.48 3.37
CA ARG A 15 19.25 0.57 2.80
C ARG A 15 20.38 1.32 2.08
N ILE A 16 20.06 2.42 1.40
CA ILE A 16 21.05 3.25 0.72
C ILE A 16 21.92 4.00 1.75
N ASN A 17 21.31 4.59 2.77
CA ASN A 17 22.05 5.36 3.78
C ASN A 17 22.84 4.49 4.76
N CYS A 18 22.38 3.25 4.99
CA CYS A 18 23.06 2.29 5.85
C CYS A 18 23.01 0.89 5.21
N PRO A 19 24.00 0.54 4.37
CA PRO A 19 24.03 -0.78 3.71
C PRO A 19 24.02 -1.95 4.67
N GLY A 20 24.54 -1.78 5.88
CA GLY A 20 24.54 -2.80 6.93
C GLY A 20 23.20 -2.97 7.66
N SER A 21 22.21 -2.13 7.39
CA SER A 21 20.93 -2.16 8.09
C SER A 21 20.19 -3.49 7.94
N LEU A 22 20.29 -4.13 6.79
CA LEU A 22 19.65 -5.41 6.52
C LEU A 22 20.16 -6.51 7.48
N ASN A 23 21.48 -6.61 7.64
CA ASN A 23 22.10 -7.58 8.54
C ASN A 23 21.86 -7.22 10.01
N ALA A 24 21.89 -5.94 10.36
CA ALA A 24 21.61 -5.46 11.70
C ALA A 24 20.18 -5.76 12.15
N GLU A 25 19.21 -5.68 11.24
CA GLU A 25 17.80 -5.93 11.53
C GLU A 25 17.40 -7.42 11.45
N ALA A 26 18.22 -8.26 10.82
CA ALA A 26 17.90 -9.67 10.57
C ALA A 26 17.50 -10.47 11.84
N PRO A 27 18.13 -10.29 13.04
CA PRO A 27 17.75 -11.04 14.24
C PRO A 27 16.46 -10.52 14.90
N PHE A 28 15.94 -9.36 14.47
CA PHE A 28 14.74 -8.78 15.06
C PHE A 28 13.49 -9.16 14.28
N PRO A 29 12.40 -9.57 14.96
CA PRO A 29 11.15 -9.87 14.27
C PRO A 29 10.55 -8.61 13.65
N ASN A 30 9.98 -8.78 12.46
CA ASN A 30 9.22 -7.71 11.82
C ASN A 30 7.78 -7.74 12.35
N GLU A 31 7.54 -7.00 13.41
CA GLU A 31 6.21 -6.90 14.01
C GLU A 31 5.42 -5.77 13.37
N SER A 32 4.20 -6.09 12.93
CA SER A 32 3.27 -5.09 12.44
C SER A 32 2.61 -4.36 13.60
N SER A 33 2.57 -3.04 13.54
CA SER A 33 1.84 -2.26 14.53
C SER A 33 0.34 -2.20 14.19
N PRO A 34 -0.55 -1.97 15.19
CA PRO A 34 -1.97 -1.76 14.92
C PRO A 34 -2.24 -0.63 13.92
N TYR A 35 -1.42 0.41 13.93
CA TYR A 35 -1.51 1.52 12.98
C TYR A 35 -1.16 1.09 11.56
N ALA A 36 -0.14 0.24 11.40
CA ALA A 36 0.24 -0.30 10.09
C ALA A 36 -0.85 -1.22 9.53
N GLU A 37 -1.48 -2.02 10.37
CA GLU A 37 -2.60 -2.88 9.98
C GLU A 37 -3.83 -2.07 9.58
N LEU A 38 -4.13 -1.01 10.30
CA LEU A 38 -5.20 -0.08 9.95
C LEU A 38 -4.92 0.61 8.60
N GLY A 39 -3.66 1.00 8.36
CA GLY A 39 -3.22 1.55 7.08
C GLY A 39 -3.41 0.56 5.93
N THR A 40 -3.06 -0.71 6.15
CA THR A 40 -3.28 -1.78 5.18
C THR A 40 -4.77 -1.96 4.86
N ALA A 41 -5.64 -1.93 5.87
CA ALA A 41 -7.09 -1.99 5.69
C ALA A 41 -7.61 -0.81 4.85
N ALA A 42 -7.12 0.40 5.10
CA ALA A 42 -7.49 1.58 4.33
C ALA A 42 -7.04 1.49 2.88
N HIS A 43 -5.83 0.98 2.61
CA HIS A 43 -5.34 0.74 1.25
C HIS A 43 -6.17 -0.32 0.51
N GLU A 44 -6.50 -1.43 1.15
CA GLU A 44 -7.38 -2.45 0.57
C GLU A 44 -8.76 -1.88 0.21
N PHE A 45 -9.32 -1.10 1.11
CA PHE A 45 -10.61 -0.46 0.88
C PHE A 45 -10.55 0.57 -0.26
N GLY A 46 -9.49 1.37 -0.33
CA GLY A 46 -9.27 2.31 -1.43
C GLY A 46 -9.11 1.61 -2.78
N GLU A 47 -8.33 0.53 -2.83
CA GLU A 47 -8.20 -0.31 -4.01
C GLU A 47 -9.54 -0.89 -4.45
N PHE A 48 -10.32 -1.43 -3.51
CA PHE A 48 -11.66 -1.94 -3.75
C PHE A 48 -12.55 -0.88 -4.42
N CYS A 49 -12.56 0.35 -3.91
CA CYS A 49 -13.33 1.44 -4.48
C CYS A 49 -12.88 1.80 -5.89
N LEU A 50 -11.57 1.90 -6.11
CA LEU A 50 -11.01 2.30 -7.41
C LEU A 50 -11.20 1.23 -8.48
N VAL A 51 -10.94 -0.03 -8.16
CA VAL A 51 -11.07 -1.16 -9.10
C VAL A 51 -12.53 -1.37 -9.53
N ASN A 52 -13.46 -1.22 -8.60
CA ASN A 52 -14.88 -1.41 -8.87
C ASN A 52 -15.59 -0.12 -9.32
N GLY A 53 -14.90 1.00 -9.41
CA GLY A 53 -15.48 2.27 -9.86
C GLY A 53 -16.40 2.93 -8.85
N HIS A 54 -16.29 2.63 -7.57
CA HIS A 54 -17.09 3.26 -6.53
C HIS A 54 -16.61 4.68 -6.22
N GLU A 55 -17.55 5.62 -6.20
CA GLU A 55 -17.24 7.05 -5.99
C GLU A 55 -17.47 7.50 -4.55
N ASP A 56 -18.25 6.75 -3.78
CA ASP A 56 -18.65 7.09 -2.43
C ASP A 56 -18.14 6.04 -1.43
N ALA A 57 -17.08 6.38 -0.71
CA ALA A 57 -16.52 5.53 0.32
C ALA A 57 -17.45 5.39 1.54
N PHE A 58 -18.27 6.40 1.84
CA PHE A 58 -19.18 6.38 2.98
C PHE A 58 -20.32 5.36 2.83
N ALA A 59 -20.63 4.95 1.61
CA ALA A 59 -21.62 3.91 1.35
C ALA A 59 -21.20 2.52 1.89
N PHE A 60 -19.93 2.34 2.19
CA PHE A 60 -19.36 1.08 2.64
C PHE A 60 -18.99 1.04 4.13
N ILE A 61 -19.42 2.03 4.91
CA ILE A 61 -19.22 2.03 6.36
C ILE A 61 -19.83 0.75 6.96
N GLY A 62 -19.04 0.05 7.78
CA GLY A 62 -19.41 -1.23 8.36
C GLY A 62 -18.87 -2.44 7.61
N GLN A 63 -18.40 -2.29 6.37
CA GLN A 63 -17.70 -3.34 5.63
C GLN A 63 -16.33 -3.62 6.26
N GLU A 64 -15.87 -4.85 6.19
CA GLU A 64 -14.60 -5.26 6.79
C GLU A 64 -13.52 -5.44 5.72
N HIS A 65 -12.35 -4.84 5.96
CA HIS A 65 -11.13 -5.00 5.16
C HIS A 65 -9.95 -5.27 6.09
N ASN A 66 -9.17 -6.30 5.81
CA ASN A 66 -8.01 -6.71 6.61
C ASN A 66 -8.32 -6.82 8.12
N GLY A 67 -9.49 -7.33 8.48
CA GLY A 67 -9.93 -7.46 9.87
C GLY A 67 -10.38 -6.18 10.55
N HIS A 68 -10.43 -5.06 9.83
CA HIS A 68 -10.89 -3.76 10.33
C HIS A 68 -12.18 -3.33 9.64
N LYS A 69 -13.15 -2.87 10.42
CA LYS A 69 -14.38 -2.30 9.87
C LYS A 69 -14.14 -0.88 9.39
N VAL A 70 -14.72 -0.56 8.25
CA VAL A 70 -14.73 0.82 7.73
C VAL A 70 -15.58 1.68 8.67
N ASP A 71 -14.94 2.62 9.34
CA ASP A 71 -15.58 3.64 10.15
C ASP A 71 -15.62 4.99 9.42
N ASP A 72 -16.19 6.01 10.05
CA ASP A 72 -16.29 7.34 9.47
C ASP A 72 -14.92 7.95 9.14
N ASN A 73 -13.93 7.74 10.00
CA ASN A 73 -12.57 8.26 9.79
C ASN A 73 -11.88 7.58 8.60
N MET A 74 -12.00 6.27 8.49
CA MET A 74 -11.46 5.52 7.36
C MET A 74 -12.16 5.92 6.06
N ALA A 75 -13.49 6.01 6.07
CA ALA A 75 -14.26 6.42 4.89
C ALA A 75 -13.86 7.82 4.42
N ARG A 76 -13.67 8.76 5.34
CA ARG A 76 -13.22 10.12 5.03
C ARG A 76 -11.83 10.15 4.41
N ALA A 77 -10.87 9.43 4.98
CA ALA A 77 -9.51 9.33 4.47
C ALA A 77 -9.47 8.69 3.09
N VAL A 78 -10.21 7.60 2.90
CA VAL A 78 -10.29 6.90 1.60
C VAL A 78 -11.02 7.75 0.57
N GLN A 79 -12.05 8.51 0.96
CA GLN A 79 -12.74 9.41 0.03
C GLN A 79 -11.78 10.46 -0.55
N VAL A 80 -10.94 11.07 0.26
CA VAL A 80 -9.91 12.01 -0.20
C VAL A 80 -8.95 11.33 -1.17
N TYR A 81 -8.52 10.11 -0.85
CA TYR A 81 -7.61 9.32 -1.68
C TYR A 81 -8.22 8.99 -3.06
N ILE A 82 -9.45 8.48 -3.10
CA ILE A 82 -10.07 8.12 -4.37
C ILE A 82 -10.43 9.34 -5.22
N ASP A 83 -10.85 10.44 -4.61
CA ASP A 83 -11.14 11.70 -5.32
C ASP A 83 -9.88 12.26 -5.97
N TYR A 84 -8.76 12.27 -5.25
CA TYR A 84 -7.48 12.72 -5.79
C TYR A 84 -7.01 11.87 -6.97
N ILE A 85 -7.08 10.55 -6.86
CA ILE A 85 -6.67 9.63 -7.93
C ILE A 85 -7.54 9.80 -9.17
N ARG A 86 -8.84 9.98 -8.99
CA ARG A 86 -9.77 10.22 -10.10
C ARG A 86 -9.49 11.53 -10.81
N ASP A 87 -9.21 12.59 -10.06
CA ASP A 87 -8.84 13.89 -10.61
C ASP A 87 -7.59 13.78 -11.47
N VAL A 88 -6.54 13.12 -10.97
CA VAL A 88 -5.30 12.90 -11.72
C VAL A 88 -5.54 12.04 -12.96
N ALA A 89 -6.31 10.96 -12.84
CA ALA A 89 -6.61 10.07 -13.95
C ALA A 89 -7.46 10.75 -15.04
N ALA A 90 -8.32 11.69 -14.67
CA ALA A 90 -9.13 12.47 -15.62
C ALA A 90 -8.29 13.52 -16.36
N SER A 91 -7.30 14.12 -15.70
CA SER A 91 -6.43 15.15 -16.31
C SER A 91 -5.34 14.55 -17.21
N GLU A 92 -4.93 13.31 -16.95
CA GLU A 92 -3.88 12.60 -17.70
C GLU A 92 -4.43 11.26 -18.21
N PRO A 93 -4.93 11.17 -19.45
CA PRO A 93 -5.44 9.91 -20.01
C PRO A 93 -4.29 8.93 -20.22
N SER A 94 -4.09 8.07 -19.25
CA SER A 94 -3.07 7.03 -19.24
C SER A 94 -3.64 5.74 -18.64
N ILE A 95 -2.90 4.65 -18.77
CA ILE A 95 -3.29 3.40 -18.12
C ILE A 95 -3.04 3.52 -16.62
N CYS A 96 -4.10 3.56 -15.83
CA CYS A 96 -4.03 3.54 -14.37
C CYS A 96 -4.01 2.11 -13.84
N ARG A 97 -3.11 1.86 -12.90
CA ARG A 97 -3.04 0.59 -12.17
C ARG A 97 -2.99 0.91 -10.69
N TYR A 98 -3.87 0.28 -9.92
CA TYR A 98 -4.00 0.50 -8.48
C TYR A 98 -3.37 -0.65 -7.71
N GLU A 99 -2.53 -0.35 -6.72
CA GLU A 99 -1.85 -1.33 -5.85
C GLU A 99 -1.21 -2.48 -6.65
N LYS A 100 -0.63 -2.15 -7.80
CA LYS A 100 0.00 -3.13 -8.69
C LYS A 100 1.37 -3.50 -8.17
N ARG A 101 1.58 -4.79 -7.95
CA ARG A 101 2.88 -5.32 -7.55
C ARG A 101 3.85 -5.37 -8.73
N PHE A 102 5.05 -4.89 -8.49
CA PHE A 102 6.17 -4.95 -9.44
C PHE A 102 7.32 -5.76 -8.86
N SER A 103 8.02 -6.49 -9.72
CA SER A 103 9.23 -7.21 -9.38
C SER A 103 10.40 -6.67 -10.18
N LEU A 104 11.57 -6.59 -9.53
CA LEU A 104 12.84 -6.18 -10.16
C LEU A 104 13.75 -7.38 -10.41
N ASP A 105 13.22 -8.59 -10.49
CA ASP A 105 13.98 -9.82 -10.70
C ASP A 105 14.85 -9.77 -11.97
N LYS A 106 14.41 -9.01 -12.98
CA LYS A 106 15.17 -8.83 -14.24
C LYS A 106 16.50 -8.11 -14.04
N LEU A 107 16.71 -7.44 -12.90
CA LEU A 107 17.97 -6.77 -12.56
C LEU A 107 18.93 -7.68 -11.81
N ASP A 108 18.59 -8.96 -11.64
CA ASP A 108 19.35 -9.96 -10.91
C ASP A 108 19.81 -9.48 -9.53
N PRO A 109 18.91 -9.00 -8.69
CA PRO A 109 19.27 -8.49 -7.36
C PRO A 109 19.72 -9.63 -6.44
N PRO A 110 20.56 -9.34 -5.42
CA PRO A 110 21.08 -10.35 -4.49
C PRO A 110 19.97 -11.00 -3.64
N MET A 111 18.81 -10.43 -3.61
CA MET A 111 17.61 -10.98 -2.99
C MET A 111 16.36 -10.41 -3.67
N PRO A 112 15.18 -11.03 -3.50
CA PRO A 112 13.96 -10.54 -4.13
C PRO A 112 13.69 -9.07 -3.83
N MET A 113 13.55 -8.26 -4.88
CA MET A 113 13.19 -6.85 -4.83
C MET A 113 11.83 -6.66 -5.50
N PHE A 114 10.86 -6.22 -4.74
CA PHE A 114 9.51 -5.97 -5.24
C PHE A 114 8.84 -4.87 -4.43
N GLY A 115 7.77 -4.32 -4.98
CA GLY A 115 6.95 -3.29 -4.33
C GLY A 115 5.62 -3.10 -5.03
N THR A 116 4.78 -2.28 -4.46
CA THR A 116 3.50 -1.83 -5.00
C THR A 116 3.46 -0.34 -5.12
#